data_744b8e71f7adca473c3a7a57027c3b1f
#
_entry.id   744b8e71f7adca473c3a7a57027c3b1f
#
_cell.length_a   1.000
_cell.length_b   1.000
_cell.length_c   1.000
_cell.angle_alpha   90.00
_cell.angle_beta   90.00
_cell.angle_gamma   90.00
#
_symmetry.space_group_name_H-M   'P 1'
#
loop_
_entity.id
_entity.type
_entity.pdbx_description
1 polymer ?
#
loop_
_entity_poly.entity_id
_entity_poly.type
_entity_poly.pdbx_seq_one_letter_code
_entity_poly.pdbx_strand_id
1 'polypeptide(L)'
;GPASREEDASGLHVLPGLIDAHVHVSGWMGGAAGHNMLALAGVTTALDMAGPIESVMDIAAATGTGLTLACVDYVRPGHTVSTTNPQMDELTEALAKARRAGAVGLKVLGGHFPLTPEASARVIELCGREGAHVAFHAGTLETPQNLRGLAEACELAAGNPLHMPHVNSYARGFEGPPLLEAQQAADMLLDYPNIWSESYLAPINGNSAKCSNGIPESVATQRNLTAGGFAANREGLAEAILAGWAHIHVSRDGLTRLETGPEALAAWQEAETNIGMSFYVNPSETTIPLAMLKRPDGSFAIDALATDGGGLPRNDLCERGLALVHLNALTLAQFVQKTSIAPARMMGLGTRKGHLAPGADADVTVIDLDARRPVMSFGSGKPILMRGEVVGSGTTMIVPPEGLDAATSRGLTPLNAAPGSF
;
A
#
# COMPACT_ATOMS: atom_id res chain seq x y z
N GLY A 1 -34.75 -0.98 -8.03
CA GLY A 1 -35.61 0.18 -7.82
C GLY A 1 -35.29 1.27 -8.85
N PRO A 2 -36.09 2.34 -8.99
CA PRO A 2 -35.74 3.45 -9.86
C PRO A 2 -34.44 4.11 -9.38
N ALA A 3 -33.54 4.47 -10.32
CA ALA A 3 -32.33 5.19 -10.00
C ALA A 3 -32.68 6.60 -9.50
N SER A 4 -32.00 7.08 -8.48
CA SER A 4 -32.12 8.46 -7.99
C SER A 4 -31.36 9.46 -8.87
N ARG A 5 -30.39 8.95 -9.65
CA ARG A 5 -29.53 9.70 -10.56
C ARG A 5 -29.06 8.80 -11.71
N GLU A 6 -28.95 9.34 -12.89
CA GLU A 6 -28.39 8.70 -14.07
C GLU A 6 -27.19 9.52 -14.55
N GLU A 7 -26.09 8.83 -14.94
CA GLU A 7 -24.90 9.45 -15.48
C GLU A 7 -24.59 8.90 -16.87
N ASP A 8 -24.30 9.79 -17.79
CA ASP A 8 -23.88 9.43 -19.14
C ASP A 8 -22.41 8.97 -19.13
N ALA A 9 -22.21 7.70 -19.47
CA ALA A 9 -20.91 7.05 -19.64
C ALA A 9 -20.64 6.68 -21.10
N SER A 10 -21.29 7.30 -22.06
CA SER A 10 -21.10 7.04 -23.50
C SER A 10 -19.63 7.24 -23.89
N GLY A 11 -19.03 6.25 -24.57
CA GLY A 11 -17.62 6.25 -24.96
C GLY A 11 -16.63 5.93 -23.82
N LEU A 12 -17.12 5.62 -22.63
CA LEU A 12 -16.30 5.26 -21.45
C LEU A 12 -16.47 3.79 -21.09
N HIS A 13 -15.58 3.27 -20.24
CA HIS A 13 -15.65 1.91 -19.74
C HIS A 13 -16.05 1.90 -18.26
N VAL A 14 -17.08 1.11 -17.94
CA VAL A 14 -17.57 0.93 -16.57
C VAL A 14 -16.96 -0.32 -15.98
N LEU A 15 -16.18 -0.15 -14.92
CA LEU A 15 -15.44 -1.22 -14.24
C LEU A 15 -15.93 -1.37 -12.79
N PRO A 16 -15.69 -2.53 -12.15
CA PRO A 16 -15.75 -2.59 -10.70
C PRO A 16 -14.81 -1.55 -10.10
N GLY A 17 -15.16 -1.03 -8.92
CA GLY A 17 -14.36 -0.04 -8.24
C GLY A 17 -12.90 -0.48 -8.09
N LEU A 18 -11.97 0.42 -8.37
CA LEU A 18 -10.55 0.15 -8.17
C LEU A 18 -10.25 0.02 -6.69
N ILE A 19 -9.49 -1.01 -6.34
CA ILE A 19 -9.05 -1.33 -4.97
C ILE A 19 -7.54 -1.27 -4.92
N ASP A 20 -7.01 -0.39 -4.09
CA ASP A 20 -5.58 -0.31 -3.83
C ASP A 20 -5.27 -1.00 -2.49
N ALA A 21 -4.73 -2.21 -2.55
CA ALA A 21 -4.45 -3.02 -1.37
C ALA A 21 -3.17 -2.59 -0.62
N HIS A 22 -2.54 -1.48 -1.02
CA HIS A 22 -1.35 -0.95 -0.37
C HIS A 22 -1.24 0.56 -0.54
N VAL A 23 -1.62 1.29 0.50
CA VAL A 23 -1.49 2.75 0.55
C VAL A 23 -0.99 3.21 1.92
N HIS A 24 -0.63 4.50 2.02
CA HIS A 24 -0.24 5.17 3.25
C HIS A 24 -1.01 6.49 3.36
N VAL A 25 -1.95 6.59 4.30
CA VAL A 25 -2.85 7.76 4.47
C VAL A 25 -2.90 8.30 5.90
N SER A 26 -1.97 7.87 6.75
CA SER A 26 -1.78 8.45 8.08
C SER A 26 -1.19 9.87 8.03
N GLY A 27 -1.27 10.61 9.13
CA GLY A 27 -0.88 12.01 9.17
C GLY A 27 0.57 12.29 8.76
N TRP A 28 1.51 11.39 9.08
CA TRP A 28 2.92 11.55 8.72
C TRP A 28 3.26 11.18 7.27
N MET A 29 2.31 10.52 6.57
CA MET A 29 2.43 10.10 5.16
C MET A 29 1.42 10.85 4.27
N GLY A 30 1.30 12.15 4.41
CA GLY A 30 0.50 13.02 3.55
C GLY A 30 -0.97 13.17 3.94
N GLY A 31 -1.48 12.38 4.90
CA GLY A 31 -2.81 12.58 5.52
C GLY A 31 -3.94 12.90 4.54
N ALA A 32 -4.54 14.08 4.69
CA ALA A 32 -5.64 14.56 3.85
C ALA A 32 -5.32 14.59 2.34
N ALA A 33 -4.08 14.93 1.97
CA ALA A 33 -3.65 14.90 0.57
C ALA A 33 -3.72 13.48 -0.01
N GLY A 34 -3.37 12.46 0.79
CA GLY A 34 -3.47 11.06 0.40
C GLY A 34 -4.89 10.63 0.07
N HIS A 35 -5.86 11.00 0.90
CA HIS A 35 -7.28 10.72 0.64
C HIS A 35 -7.77 11.39 -0.65
N ASN A 36 -7.40 12.66 -0.87
CA ASN A 36 -7.76 13.39 -2.08
C ASN A 36 -7.12 12.77 -3.33
N MET A 37 -5.82 12.42 -3.27
CA MET A 37 -5.11 11.82 -4.40
C MET A 37 -5.64 10.43 -4.76
N LEU A 38 -6.03 9.59 -3.79
CA LEU A 38 -6.69 8.31 -4.04
C LEU A 38 -8.04 8.48 -4.72
N ALA A 39 -8.86 9.42 -4.26
CA ALA A 39 -10.15 9.74 -4.88
C ALA A 39 -9.98 10.22 -6.33
N LEU A 40 -9.01 11.11 -6.59
CA LEU A 40 -8.63 11.57 -7.93
C LEU A 40 -8.13 10.44 -8.85
N ALA A 41 -7.47 9.44 -8.27
CA ALA A 41 -7.01 8.24 -8.98
C ALA A 41 -8.14 7.23 -9.28
N GLY A 42 -9.38 7.52 -8.88
CA GLY A 42 -10.55 6.66 -9.12
C GLY A 42 -10.62 5.44 -8.20
N VAL A 43 -9.81 5.41 -7.14
CA VAL A 43 -9.85 4.36 -6.11
C VAL A 43 -11.15 4.50 -5.32
N THR A 44 -11.78 3.38 -5.00
CA THR A 44 -13.01 3.33 -4.20
C THR A 44 -12.77 2.68 -2.83
N THR A 45 -11.80 1.78 -2.78
CA THR A 45 -11.43 1.04 -1.56
C THR A 45 -9.91 0.95 -1.46
N ALA A 46 -9.35 1.16 -0.26
CA ALA A 46 -7.91 1.04 -0.03
C ALA A 46 -7.57 0.41 1.32
N LEU A 47 -6.40 -0.24 1.39
CA LEU A 47 -5.82 -0.77 2.63
C LEU A 47 -4.60 0.07 3.00
N ASP A 48 -4.68 0.81 4.12
CA ASP A 48 -3.51 1.46 4.70
C ASP A 48 -2.57 0.40 5.29
N MET A 49 -1.33 0.44 4.86
CA MET A 49 -0.35 -0.62 5.05
C MET A 49 0.72 -0.23 6.06
N ALA A 50 0.30 0.44 7.14
CA ALA A 50 1.14 0.58 8.32
C ALA A 50 0.53 1.42 9.47
N GLY A 51 -0.56 2.12 9.30
CA GLY A 51 -1.10 2.92 10.40
C GLY A 51 -0.21 4.13 10.79
N PRO A 52 -0.22 4.61 12.04
CA PRO A 52 -1.06 4.09 13.13
C PRO A 52 -2.56 4.27 12.88
N ILE A 53 -3.35 3.29 13.27
CA ILE A 53 -4.79 3.22 12.97
C ILE A 53 -5.55 4.46 13.47
N GLU A 54 -5.21 4.98 14.65
CA GLU A 54 -5.85 6.17 15.20
C GLU A 54 -5.65 7.38 14.27
N SER A 55 -4.42 7.58 13.76
CA SER A 55 -4.12 8.68 12.82
C SER A 55 -4.88 8.51 11.49
N VAL A 56 -4.97 7.28 10.96
CA VAL A 56 -5.74 7.00 9.74
C VAL A 56 -7.21 7.34 9.94
N MET A 57 -7.82 6.93 11.07
CA MET A 57 -9.21 7.22 11.36
C MET A 57 -9.47 8.72 11.61
N ASP A 58 -8.59 9.41 12.33
CA ASP A 58 -8.72 10.84 12.61
C ASP A 58 -8.68 11.68 11.32
N ILE A 59 -7.75 11.35 10.41
CA ILE A 59 -7.69 11.98 9.08
C ILE A 59 -8.93 11.63 8.24
N ALA A 60 -9.35 10.36 8.25
CA ALA A 60 -10.53 9.90 7.52
C ALA A 60 -11.81 10.63 7.99
N ALA A 61 -11.94 10.85 9.28
CA ALA A 61 -13.06 11.59 9.87
C ALA A 61 -13.05 13.08 9.49
N ALA A 62 -11.85 13.68 9.48
CA ALA A 62 -11.70 15.10 9.16
C ALA A 62 -11.81 15.42 7.65
N THR A 63 -11.36 14.51 6.78
CA THR A 63 -11.25 14.77 5.34
C THR A 63 -12.47 14.31 4.55
N GLY A 64 -12.90 13.07 4.76
CA GLY A 64 -14.10 12.46 4.19
C GLY A 64 -14.28 12.60 2.68
N THR A 65 -13.62 11.75 1.88
CA THR A 65 -13.70 11.77 0.40
C THR A 65 -14.63 10.72 -0.20
N GLY A 66 -15.38 9.98 0.63
CA GLY A 66 -16.27 8.90 0.19
C GLY A 66 -15.59 7.53 0.01
N LEU A 67 -14.31 7.42 0.30
CA LEU A 67 -13.54 6.18 0.21
C LEU A 67 -13.98 5.14 1.25
N THR A 68 -13.79 3.87 0.91
CA THR A 68 -13.78 2.76 1.87
C THR A 68 -12.33 2.45 2.23
N LEU A 69 -11.98 2.46 3.52
CA LEU A 69 -10.62 2.22 3.99
C LEU A 69 -10.57 1.05 4.98
N ALA A 70 -9.49 0.29 4.92
CA ALA A 70 -9.03 -0.62 5.97
C ALA A 70 -7.63 -0.19 6.40
N CYS A 71 -7.16 -0.68 7.56
CA CYS A 71 -5.82 -0.39 8.03
C CYS A 71 -5.25 -1.60 8.78
N VAL A 72 -3.99 -1.95 8.52
CA VAL A 72 -3.17 -2.78 9.41
C VAL A 72 -2.28 -1.87 10.25
N ASP A 73 -2.05 -2.23 11.52
CA ASP A 73 -1.17 -1.44 12.38
C ASP A 73 0.22 -2.08 12.44
N TYR A 74 1.25 -1.27 12.65
CA TYR A 74 2.62 -1.75 12.56
C TYR A 74 3.16 -2.38 13.86
N VAL A 75 4.06 -3.34 13.70
CA VAL A 75 4.89 -3.88 14.78
C VAL A 75 6.28 -3.23 14.69
N ARG A 76 6.60 -2.36 15.65
CA ARG A 76 7.86 -1.60 15.68
C ARG A 76 8.53 -1.69 17.05
N PRO A 77 9.79 -2.19 17.11
CA PRO A 77 10.58 -2.22 18.33
C PRO A 77 10.74 -0.83 18.96
N GLY A 78 10.62 -0.77 20.28
CA GLY A 78 10.71 0.48 21.06
C GLY A 78 9.52 1.43 20.88
N HIS A 79 8.44 0.99 20.20
CA HIS A 79 7.22 1.77 20.01
C HIS A 79 5.96 0.95 20.29
N THR A 80 5.60 0.01 19.43
CA THR A 80 4.42 -0.86 19.61
C THR A 80 4.76 -2.17 20.33
N VAL A 81 6.02 -2.56 20.29
CA VAL A 81 6.61 -3.69 21.03
C VAL A 81 7.91 -3.26 21.67
N SER A 82 8.32 -3.96 22.75
CA SER A 82 9.46 -3.56 23.57
C SER A 82 10.81 -3.76 22.89
N THR A 83 10.98 -4.86 22.17
CA THR A 83 12.28 -5.30 21.59
C THR A 83 12.10 -5.77 20.14
N THR A 84 13.21 -6.11 19.50
CA THR A 84 13.23 -6.75 18.16
C THR A 84 12.79 -8.21 18.19
N ASN A 85 12.64 -8.82 19.39
CA ASN A 85 12.21 -10.21 19.56
C ASN A 85 11.04 -10.34 20.55
N PRO A 86 9.90 -9.62 20.31
CA PRO A 86 8.74 -9.70 21.19
C PRO A 86 8.20 -11.12 21.26
N GLN A 87 7.74 -11.52 22.47
CA GLN A 87 7.17 -12.84 22.70
C GLN A 87 5.68 -12.86 22.37
N MET A 88 5.09 -14.05 22.31
CA MET A 88 3.70 -14.25 21.85
C MET A 88 2.67 -13.51 22.69
N ASP A 89 2.85 -13.39 23.99
CA ASP A 89 1.97 -12.65 24.90
C ASP A 89 1.95 -11.15 24.59
N GLU A 90 3.11 -10.53 24.38
CA GLU A 90 3.24 -9.12 24.00
C GLU A 90 2.61 -8.87 22.62
N LEU A 91 2.83 -9.78 21.65
CA LEU A 91 2.25 -9.68 20.32
C LEU A 91 0.71 -9.85 20.35
N THR A 92 0.20 -10.73 21.21
CA THR A 92 -1.24 -10.93 21.40
C THR A 92 -1.89 -9.66 21.97
N GLU A 93 -1.24 -9.00 22.92
CA GLU A 93 -1.72 -7.73 23.44
C GLU A 93 -1.67 -6.61 22.38
N ALA A 94 -0.59 -6.55 21.59
CA ALA A 94 -0.43 -5.59 20.50
C ALA A 94 -1.54 -5.77 19.44
N LEU A 95 -1.82 -7.00 19.01
CA LEU A 95 -2.91 -7.29 18.08
C LEU A 95 -4.29 -6.93 18.67
N ALA A 96 -4.53 -7.30 19.92
CA ALA A 96 -5.79 -6.97 20.59
C ALA A 96 -6.00 -5.45 20.74
N LYS A 97 -4.94 -4.69 21.03
CA LYS A 97 -4.96 -3.22 21.07
C LYS A 97 -5.26 -2.64 19.69
N ALA A 98 -4.56 -3.10 18.64
CA ALA A 98 -4.74 -2.66 17.27
C ALA A 98 -6.18 -2.91 16.79
N ARG A 99 -6.75 -4.11 17.07
CA ARG A 99 -8.14 -4.47 16.70
C ARG A 99 -9.17 -3.61 17.41
N ARG A 100 -9.00 -3.34 18.71
CA ARG A 100 -9.88 -2.43 19.45
C ARG A 100 -9.83 -0.99 18.92
N ALA A 101 -8.66 -0.57 18.42
CA ALA A 101 -8.52 0.73 17.77
C ALA A 101 -9.09 0.75 16.34
N GLY A 102 -9.41 -0.43 15.75
CA GLY A 102 -10.06 -0.56 14.45
C GLY A 102 -9.20 -1.15 13.34
N ALA A 103 -7.94 -1.51 13.61
CA ALA A 103 -7.08 -2.16 12.63
C ALA A 103 -7.54 -3.59 12.34
N VAL A 104 -7.49 -4.01 11.07
CA VAL A 104 -7.87 -5.36 10.65
C VAL A 104 -6.76 -6.39 10.88
N GLY A 105 -5.57 -5.95 11.29
CA GLY A 105 -4.43 -6.82 11.53
C GLY A 105 -3.14 -6.08 11.78
N LEU A 106 -2.00 -6.74 11.53
CA LEU A 106 -0.67 -6.24 11.81
C LEU A 106 0.23 -6.17 10.56
N LYS A 107 1.19 -5.23 10.58
CA LYS A 107 2.27 -5.09 9.59
C LYS A 107 3.63 -5.31 10.22
N VAL A 108 4.41 -6.24 9.69
CA VAL A 108 5.85 -6.36 9.99
C VAL A 108 6.64 -5.43 9.06
N LEU A 109 7.45 -4.53 9.63
CA LEU A 109 8.17 -3.46 8.93
C LEU A 109 9.62 -3.82 8.58
N GLY A 110 9.90 -5.07 8.21
CA GLY A 110 11.25 -5.63 8.11
C GLY A 110 12.27 -4.81 7.33
N GLY A 111 11.88 -4.21 6.20
CA GLY A 111 12.79 -3.36 5.41
C GLY A 111 13.15 -2.03 6.08
N HIS A 112 12.41 -1.60 7.10
CA HIS A 112 12.59 -0.32 7.79
C HIS A 112 12.98 -0.49 9.25
N PHE A 113 12.27 -1.36 9.99
CA PHE A 113 12.44 -1.63 11.42
C PHE A 113 12.37 -3.15 11.66
N PRO A 114 13.43 -3.89 11.32
CA PRO A 114 13.41 -5.35 11.31
C PRO A 114 13.24 -5.95 12.71
N LEU A 115 12.49 -7.04 12.76
CA LEU A 115 12.42 -7.98 13.87
C LEU A 115 13.40 -9.13 13.63
N THR A 116 13.57 -10.02 14.63
CA THR A 116 14.20 -11.31 14.39
C THR A 116 13.32 -12.20 13.50
N PRO A 117 13.87 -13.21 12.80
CA PRO A 117 13.07 -14.18 12.03
C PRO A 117 11.96 -14.82 12.88
N GLU A 118 12.29 -15.25 14.11
CA GLU A 118 11.32 -15.91 15.00
C GLU A 118 10.18 -14.99 15.44
N ALA A 119 10.48 -13.70 15.68
CA ALA A 119 9.43 -12.73 16.01
C ALA A 119 8.53 -12.46 14.82
N SER A 120 9.11 -12.36 13.61
CA SER A 120 8.34 -12.21 12.37
C SER A 120 7.42 -13.42 12.14
N ALA A 121 7.92 -14.65 12.33
CA ALA A 121 7.11 -15.87 12.25
C ALA A 121 5.97 -15.87 13.28
N ARG A 122 6.24 -15.45 14.54
CA ARG A 122 5.20 -15.35 15.58
C ARG A 122 4.09 -14.37 15.23
N VAL A 123 4.41 -13.22 14.60
CA VAL A 123 3.38 -12.27 14.15
C VAL A 123 2.49 -12.90 13.09
N ILE A 124 3.08 -13.60 12.11
CA ILE A 124 2.34 -14.27 11.03
C ILE A 124 1.46 -15.37 11.60
N GLU A 125 2.01 -16.25 12.44
CA GLU A 125 1.29 -17.34 13.11
C GLU A 125 0.10 -16.80 13.94
N LEU A 126 0.35 -15.76 14.75
CA LEU A 126 -0.68 -15.12 15.57
C LEU A 126 -1.83 -14.60 14.72
N CYS A 127 -1.52 -13.82 13.68
CA CYS A 127 -2.55 -13.26 12.82
C CYS A 127 -3.32 -14.36 12.07
N GLY A 128 -2.65 -15.39 11.56
CA GLY A 128 -3.30 -16.55 10.93
C GLY A 128 -4.27 -17.28 11.88
N ARG A 129 -3.87 -17.50 13.13
CA ARG A 129 -4.70 -18.14 14.15
C ARG A 129 -5.91 -17.29 14.53
N GLU A 130 -5.76 -15.98 14.63
CA GLU A 130 -6.80 -15.02 15.03
C GLU A 130 -7.66 -14.54 13.84
N GLY A 131 -7.41 -15.02 12.61
CA GLY A 131 -8.10 -14.57 11.40
C GLY A 131 -7.93 -13.09 11.14
N ALA A 132 -6.75 -12.54 11.47
CA ALA A 132 -6.38 -11.15 11.25
C ALA A 132 -5.50 -11.02 10.01
N HIS A 133 -5.61 -9.90 9.30
CA HIS A 133 -4.72 -9.61 8.18
C HIS A 133 -3.28 -9.44 8.65
N VAL A 134 -2.32 -10.04 7.94
CA VAL A 134 -0.91 -9.80 8.20
C VAL A 134 -0.18 -9.46 6.91
N ALA A 135 0.59 -8.38 6.94
CA ALA A 135 1.47 -7.99 5.85
C ALA A 135 2.93 -7.96 6.33
N PHE A 136 3.84 -8.42 5.47
CA PHE A 136 5.26 -8.46 5.82
C PHE A 136 6.12 -7.79 4.74
N HIS A 137 6.59 -6.58 5.03
CA HIS A 137 7.68 -5.96 4.27
C HIS A 137 8.95 -6.80 4.54
N ALA A 138 9.32 -7.65 3.59
CA ALA A 138 10.36 -8.67 3.77
C ALA A 138 11.71 -8.08 4.21
N GLY A 139 12.43 -8.85 5.00
CA GLY A 139 13.68 -8.51 5.65
C GLY A 139 13.57 -8.66 7.16
N THR A 140 14.61 -9.20 7.76
CA THR A 140 14.76 -9.40 9.21
C THR A 140 16.09 -8.84 9.68
N LEU A 141 16.45 -9.05 10.93
CA LEU A 141 17.80 -8.74 11.41
C LEU A 141 18.88 -9.62 10.73
N GLU A 142 18.50 -10.75 10.14
CA GLU A 142 19.41 -11.71 9.50
C GLU A 142 19.47 -11.57 7.98
N THR A 143 18.36 -11.14 7.35
CA THR A 143 18.29 -10.98 5.91
C THR A 143 17.88 -9.56 5.51
N PRO A 144 18.48 -9.01 4.44
CA PRO A 144 18.13 -7.70 3.92
C PRO A 144 16.80 -7.72 3.13
N GLN A 145 16.31 -6.55 2.78
CA GLN A 145 15.19 -6.33 1.88
C GLN A 145 15.62 -6.58 0.42
N ASN A 146 15.69 -7.84 0.02
CA ASN A 146 16.05 -8.32 -1.32
C ASN A 146 15.45 -9.72 -1.56
N LEU A 147 15.89 -10.45 -2.59
CA LEU A 147 15.41 -11.80 -2.87
C LEU A 147 15.63 -12.80 -1.72
N ARG A 148 16.72 -12.66 -0.97
CA ARG A 148 16.97 -13.53 0.20
C ARG A 148 15.95 -13.26 1.31
N GLY A 149 15.63 -11.98 1.56
CA GLY A 149 14.59 -11.62 2.50
C GLY A 149 13.19 -12.04 2.04
N LEU A 150 12.92 -12.00 0.72
CA LEU A 150 11.69 -12.54 0.16
C LEU A 150 11.58 -14.05 0.40
N ALA A 151 12.63 -14.81 0.11
CA ALA A 151 12.67 -16.26 0.35
C ALA A 151 12.44 -16.59 1.83
N GLU A 152 13.17 -15.93 2.73
CA GLU A 152 12.99 -16.10 4.18
C GLU A 152 11.54 -15.77 4.61
N ALA A 153 10.95 -14.67 4.11
CA ALA A 153 9.57 -14.30 4.44
C ALA A 153 8.55 -15.37 3.99
N CYS A 154 8.78 -15.99 2.83
CA CYS A 154 7.98 -17.11 2.35
C CYS A 154 8.07 -18.34 3.27
N GLU A 155 9.28 -18.67 3.72
CA GLU A 155 9.52 -19.78 4.68
C GLU A 155 8.88 -19.50 6.04
N LEU A 156 9.04 -18.27 6.56
CA LEU A 156 8.48 -17.85 7.85
C LEU A 156 6.95 -17.83 7.87
N ALA A 157 6.30 -17.74 6.70
CA ALA A 157 4.85 -17.88 6.60
C ALA A 157 4.35 -19.26 7.05
N ALA A 158 5.16 -20.33 6.85
CA ALA A 158 4.89 -21.69 7.34
C ALA A 158 3.46 -22.18 7.02
N GLY A 159 2.92 -21.80 5.84
CA GLY A 159 1.58 -22.14 5.39
C GLY A 159 0.45 -21.22 5.91
N ASN A 160 0.75 -20.27 6.79
CA ASN A 160 -0.23 -19.28 7.21
C ASN A 160 -0.49 -18.25 6.07
N PRO A 161 -1.71 -17.67 6.00
CA PRO A 161 -1.99 -16.59 5.08
C PRO A 161 -1.03 -15.41 5.31
N LEU A 162 -0.49 -14.85 4.22
CA LEU A 162 0.41 -13.72 4.28
C LEU A 162 0.19 -12.80 3.09
N HIS A 163 0.11 -11.49 3.33
CA HIS A 163 0.20 -10.47 2.30
C HIS A 163 1.66 -10.06 2.11
N MET A 164 2.22 -10.38 0.94
CA MET A 164 3.56 -10.01 0.52
C MET A 164 3.50 -8.71 -0.30
N PRO A 165 3.81 -7.55 0.30
CA PRO A 165 3.70 -6.27 -0.37
C PRO A 165 4.85 -6.02 -1.34
N HIS A 166 4.57 -5.17 -2.35
CA HIS A 166 5.55 -4.53 -3.26
C HIS A 166 6.72 -5.43 -3.68
N VAL A 167 6.42 -6.63 -4.25
CA VAL A 167 7.45 -7.62 -4.64
C VAL A 167 8.56 -7.00 -5.49
N ASN A 168 8.25 -6.00 -6.31
CA ASN A 168 9.25 -5.22 -7.06
C ASN A 168 10.32 -4.55 -6.17
N SER A 169 10.04 -4.33 -4.90
CA SER A 169 11.01 -3.74 -3.95
C SER A 169 12.13 -4.69 -3.56
N TYR A 170 11.97 -5.99 -3.77
CA TYR A 170 12.97 -7.02 -3.47
C TYR A 170 13.82 -7.40 -4.67
N ALA A 171 13.47 -6.93 -5.88
CA ALA A 171 14.06 -7.29 -7.17
C ALA A 171 14.47 -6.02 -7.95
N ARG A 172 15.26 -5.13 -7.34
CA ARG A 172 15.65 -3.83 -7.92
C ARG A 172 16.89 -3.87 -8.81
N GLY A 173 17.49 -5.03 -8.99
CA GLY A 173 18.73 -5.16 -9.76
C GLY A 173 19.98 -4.77 -8.97
N PHE A 174 19.93 -4.82 -7.63
CA PHE A 174 21.10 -4.51 -6.80
C PHE A 174 22.10 -5.66 -6.70
N GLU A 175 21.66 -6.89 -6.94
CA GLU A 175 22.49 -8.11 -6.84
C GLU A 175 22.68 -8.79 -8.19
N GLY A 176 21.84 -8.45 -9.18
CA GLY A 176 21.88 -9.03 -10.53
C GLY A 176 21.07 -8.21 -11.55
N PRO A 177 20.91 -8.70 -12.78
CA PRO A 177 20.05 -8.05 -13.77
C PRO A 177 18.61 -7.94 -13.26
N PRO A 178 17.96 -6.74 -13.30
CA PRO A 178 16.61 -6.53 -12.74
C PRO A 178 15.56 -7.51 -13.27
N LEU A 179 15.58 -7.83 -14.56
CA LEU A 179 14.67 -8.80 -15.18
C LEU A 179 14.84 -10.21 -14.60
N LEU A 180 16.08 -10.62 -14.33
CA LEU A 180 16.35 -11.94 -13.74
C LEU A 180 15.88 -11.98 -12.28
N GLU A 181 16.12 -10.92 -11.50
CA GLU A 181 15.62 -10.83 -10.14
C GLU A 181 14.08 -10.85 -10.10
N ALA A 182 13.42 -10.16 -11.05
CA ALA A 182 11.96 -10.20 -11.17
C ALA A 182 11.42 -11.61 -11.44
N GLN A 183 12.08 -12.35 -12.34
CA GLN A 183 11.72 -13.75 -12.63
C GLN A 183 11.92 -14.64 -11.40
N GLN A 184 13.06 -14.51 -10.70
CA GLN A 184 13.35 -15.27 -9.49
C GLN A 184 12.34 -14.98 -8.37
N ALA A 185 11.95 -13.72 -8.19
CA ALA A 185 10.92 -13.34 -7.22
C ALA A 185 9.56 -13.97 -7.53
N ALA A 186 9.18 -13.97 -8.82
CA ALA A 186 7.94 -14.61 -9.27
C ALA A 186 7.98 -16.13 -9.08
N ASP A 187 9.09 -16.78 -9.45
CA ASP A 187 9.27 -18.23 -9.32
C ASP A 187 9.22 -18.69 -7.86
N MET A 188 9.82 -17.94 -6.92
CA MET A 188 9.73 -18.23 -5.49
C MET A 188 8.29 -18.27 -4.98
N LEU A 189 7.43 -17.36 -5.44
CA LEU A 189 6.04 -17.28 -4.99
C LEU A 189 5.14 -18.39 -5.57
N LEU A 190 5.60 -19.16 -6.58
CA LEU A 190 4.83 -20.28 -7.12
C LEU A 190 4.63 -21.40 -6.09
N ASP A 191 5.59 -21.60 -5.21
CA ASP A 191 5.59 -22.67 -4.20
C ASP A 191 4.78 -22.33 -2.95
N TYR A 192 4.26 -21.09 -2.85
CA TYR A 192 3.57 -20.57 -1.65
C TYR A 192 2.16 -20.08 -1.97
N PRO A 193 1.18 -20.97 -2.20
CA PRO A 193 -0.20 -20.60 -2.56
C PRO A 193 -0.96 -19.89 -1.43
N ASN A 194 -0.45 -19.90 -0.20
CA ASN A 194 -0.97 -19.19 0.96
C ASN A 194 -0.56 -17.72 1.00
N ILE A 195 0.32 -17.29 0.08
CA ILE A 195 0.82 -15.90 0.02
C ILE A 195 0.08 -15.16 -1.08
N TRP A 196 -0.62 -14.08 -0.70
CA TRP A 196 -1.11 -13.07 -1.62
C TRP A 196 -0.02 -12.04 -1.88
N SER A 197 0.26 -11.74 -3.13
CA SER A 197 1.34 -10.83 -3.50
C SER A 197 0.85 -9.65 -4.33
N GLU A 198 1.52 -8.51 -4.18
CA GLU A 198 1.29 -7.36 -5.04
C GLU A 198 2.60 -6.68 -5.46
N SER A 199 2.54 -5.92 -6.53
CA SER A 199 3.62 -5.06 -7.00
C SER A 199 3.06 -3.73 -7.51
N TYR A 200 3.92 -2.72 -7.66
CA TYR A 200 3.52 -1.44 -8.22
C TYR A 200 4.40 -1.04 -9.42
N LEU A 201 3.86 -0.15 -10.26
CA LEU A 201 4.47 0.27 -11.53
C LEU A 201 5.28 1.56 -11.44
N ALA A 202 5.18 2.29 -10.31
CA ALA A 202 5.88 3.56 -10.13
C ALA A 202 7.40 3.37 -10.07
N PRO A 203 8.20 4.24 -10.71
CA PRO A 203 9.67 4.18 -10.65
C PRO A 203 10.23 4.62 -9.31
N ILE A 204 9.42 5.27 -8.46
CA ILE A 204 9.81 5.78 -7.15
C ILE A 204 9.41 4.82 -6.03
N ASN A 205 10.19 4.79 -4.95
CA ASN A 205 9.83 4.17 -3.69
C ASN A 205 9.26 5.19 -2.70
N GLY A 206 8.95 4.76 -1.47
CA GLY A 206 8.58 5.62 -0.35
C GLY A 206 9.48 5.33 0.84
N ASN A 207 9.92 6.40 1.53
CA ASN A 207 10.77 6.31 2.70
C ASN A 207 10.47 7.43 3.70
N SER A 208 11.01 7.29 4.91
CA SER A 208 11.10 8.36 5.89
C SER A 208 12.44 9.07 5.76
N ALA A 209 12.41 10.40 5.74
CA ALA A 209 13.62 11.24 5.79
C ALA A 209 14.05 11.56 7.23
N LYS A 210 13.36 10.97 8.24
CA LYS A 210 13.62 11.23 9.66
C LYS A 210 14.99 10.72 10.07
N CYS A 211 15.76 11.61 10.72
CA CYS A 211 17.06 11.32 11.27
C CYS A 211 17.05 11.44 12.80
N SER A 212 17.71 10.50 13.49
CA SER A 212 17.99 10.53 14.91
C SER A 212 19.49 10.35 15.13
N ASN A 213 20.08 11.17 16.01
CA ASN A 213 21.53 11.16 16.27
C ASN A 213 22.38 11.25 15.00
N GLY A 214 21.93 12.05 14.00
CA GLY A 214 22.67 12.25 12.76
C GLY A 214 22.55 11.09 11.74
N ILE A 215 21.68 10.11 11.97
CA ILE A 215 21.52 8.94 11.09
C ILE A 215 20.03 8.80 10.71
N PRO A 216 19.68 8.52 9.43
CA PRO A 216 18.31 8.18 9.06
C PRO A 216 17.79 6.96 9.83
N GLU A 217 16.61 7.04 10.43
CA GLU A 217 16.02 5.94 11.22
C GLU A 217 15.70 4.71 10.35
N SER A 218 15.28 4.94 9.11
CA SER A 218 14.92 3.87 8.18
C SER A 218 16.16 3.23 7.54
N VAL A 219 16.31 1.92 7.70
CA VAL A 219 17.38 1.14 7.04
C VAL A 219 17.26 1.22 5.51
N ALA A 220 16.03 1.24 4.96
CA ALA A 220 15.82 1.41 3.53
C ALA A 220 16.34 2.77 3.02
N THR A 221 16.18 3.85 3.79
CA THR A 221 16.75 5.16 3.48
C THR A 221 18.27 5.11 3.44
N GLN A 222 18.91 4.50 4.43
CA GLN A 222 20.37 4.37 4.48
C GLN A 222 20.91 3.62 3.25
N ARG A 223 20.25 2.52 2.86
CA ARG A 223 20.61 1.73 1.67
C ARG A 223 20.47 2.52 0.38
N ASN A 224 19.37 3.27 0.23
CA ASN A 224 19.15 4.07 -0.98
C ASN A 224 20.13 5.24 -1.10
N LEU A 225 20.57 5.85 0.01
CA LEU A 225 21.66 6.82 0.02
C LEU A 225 22.97 6.18 -0.46
N THR A 226 23.34 5.04 0.11
CA THR A 226 24.55 4.30 -0.26
C THR A 226 24.51 3.88 -1.74
N ALA A 227 23.38 3.42 -2.25
CA ALA A 227 23.20 3.07 -3.65
C ALA A 227 23.38 4.28 -4.59
N GLY A 228 23.04 5.49 -4.14
CA GLY A 228 23.28 6.75 -4.85
C GLY A 228 24.68 7.31 -4.68
N GLY A 229 25.56 6.64 -3.90
CA GLY A 229 26.92 7.12 -3.63
C GLY A 229 27.00 8.17 -2.52
N PHE A 230 25.93 8.36 -1.73
CA PHE A 230 25.89 9.31 -0.62
C PHE A 230 26.15 8.60 0.72
N ALA A 231 26.70 9.34 1.68
CA ALA A 231 26.85 8.83 3.04
C ALA A 231 25.48 8.55 3.69
N ALA A 232 25.37 7.44 4.43
CA ALA A 232 24.14 7.05 5.11
C ALA A 232 23.97 7.83 6.45
N ASN A 233 24.04 9.15 6.39
CA ASN A 233 23.90 10.06 7.53
C ASN A 233 23.11 11.32 7.11
N ARG A 234 22.89 12.23 8.07
CA ARG A 234 22.14 13.47 7.87
C ARG A 234 22.74 14.37 6.80
N GLU A 235 24.05 14.49 6.80
CA GLU A 235 24.81 15.32 5.85
C GLU A 235 24.69 14.75 4.43
N GLY A 236 24.90 13.43 4.25
CA GLY A 236 24.74 12.78 2.96
C GLY A 236 23.30 12.81 2.45
N LEU A 237 22.29 12.78 3.34
CA LEU A 237 20.90 12.99 2.93
C LEU A 237 20.66 14.42 2.45
N ALA A 238 21.22 15.44 3.11
CA ALA A 238 21.14 16.82 2.64
C ALA A 238 21.81 17.00 1.27
N GLU A 239 22.97 16.40 1.05
CA GLU A 239 23.65 16.38 -0.25
C GLU A 239 22.80 15.68 -1.32
N ALA A 240 22.18 14.55 -0.99
CA ALA A 240 21.32 13.80 -1.89
C ALA A 240 20.06 14.60 -2.31
N ILE A 241 19.48 15.39 -1.38
CA ILE A 241 18.35 16.30 -1.68
C ILE A 241 18.80 17.39 -2.65
N LEU A 242 19.94 18.03 -2.39
CA LEU A 242 20.49 19.09 -3.25
C LEU A 242 20.87 18.56 -4.64
N ALA A 243 21.39 17.34 -4.71
CA ALA A 243 21.78 16.70 -5.96
C ALA A 243 20.59 16.15 -6.78
N GLY A 244 19.36 16.15 -6.23
CA GLY A 244 18.18 15.60 -6.89
C GLY A 244 18.10 14.06 -6.85
N TRP A 245 18.86 13.40 -5.99
CA TRP A 245 18.77 11.94 -5.75
C TRP A 245 17.65 11.60 -4.77
N ALA A 246 17.49 12.39 -3.70
CA ALA A 246 16.41 12.28 -2.74
C ALA A 246 15.34 13.35 -3.00
N HIS A 247 14.09 12.93 -3.12
CA HIS A 247 12.93 13.78 -3.41
C HIS A 247 12.08 13.90 -2.16
N ILE A 248 11.92 15.08 -1.61
CA ILE A 248 11.12 15.36 -0.41
C ILE A 248 9.63 15.49 -0.80
N HIS A 249 8.75 14.94 0.03
CA HIS A 249 7.31 15.04 -0.14
C HIS A 249 6.81 16.36 0.47
N VAL A 250 6.40 17.28 -0.38
CA VAL A 250 5.85 18.58 0.05
C VAL A 250 4.37 18.64 -0.29
N SER A 251 3.53 18.93 0.70
CA SER A 251 2.09 19.09 0.48
C SER A 251 1.79 20.50 0.01
N ARG A 252 1.18 20.60 -1.19
CA ARG A 252 0.70 21.87 -1.78
C ARG A 252 -0.65 21.66 -2.46
N ASP A 253 -1.60 22.57 -2.24
CA ASP A 253 -2.93 22.56 -2.86
C ASP A 253 -3.68 21.23 -2.70
N GLY A 254 -3.56 20.59 -1.53
CA GLY A 254 -4.20 19.30 -1.25
C GLY A 254 -3.59 18.09 -1.98
N LEU A 255 -2.39 18.25 -2.53
CA LEU A 255 -1.62 17.19 -3.18
C LEU A 255 -0.21 17.11 -2.59
N THR A 256 0.37 15.92 -2.60
CA THR A 256 1.80 15.74 -2.30
C THR A 256 2.60 15.83 -3.60
N ARG A 257 3.67 16.62 -3.58
CA ARG A 257 4.61 16.80 -4.69
C ARG A 257 6.00 16.35 -4.30
N LEU A 258 6.78 15.90 -5.29
CA LEU A 258 8.20 15.56 -5.15
C LEU A 258 9.04 16.81 -5.43
N GLU A 259 9.81 17.23 -4.45
CA GLU A 259 10.66 18.41 -4.53
C GLU A 259 12.13 18.02 -4.29
N THR A 260 13.06 18.72 -4.93
CA THR A 260 14.51 18.57 -4.77
C THR A 260 15.18 19.93 -4.67
N GLY A 261 16.47 19.96 -4.38
CA GLY A 261 17.24 21.20 -4.33
C GLY A 261 17.04 22.02 -3.06
N PRO A 262 17.35 23.33 -3.09
CA PRO A 262 17.38 24.17 -1.88
C PRO A 262 16.02 24.29 -1.17
N GLU A 263 14.90 24.37 -1.93
CA GLU A 263 13.56 24.48 -1.35
C GLU A 263 13.15 23.19 -0.63
N ALA A 264 13.46 22.03 -1.21
CA ALA A 264 13.22 20.73 -0.58
C ALA A 264 14.07 20.53 0.67
N LEU A 265 15.34 20.98 0.64
CA LEU A 265 16.23 20.96 1.80
C LEU A 265 15.66 21.82 2.94
N ALA A 266 15.15 23.01 2.63
CA ALA A 266 14.52 23.89 3.61
C ALA A 266 13.27 23.22 4.22
N ALA A 267 12.39 22.65 3.40
CA ALA A 267 11.20 21.91 3.88
C ALA A 267 11.55 20.73 4.80
N TRP A 268 12.60 19.97 4.46
CA TRP A 268 13.09 18.87 5.30
C TRP A 268 13.63 19.37 6.65
N GLN A 269 14.34 20.51 6.64
CA GLN A 269 14.87 21.12 7.86
C GLN A 269 13.77 21.70 8.74
N GLU A 270 12.78 22.40 8.15
CA GLU A 270 11.61 22.95 8.85
C GLU A 270 10.77 21.86 9.50
N ALA A 271 10.64 20.69 8.86
CA ALA A 271 9.99 19.51 9.41
C ALA A 271 10.83 18.75 10.47
N GLU A 272 11.96 19.34 10.92
CA GLU A 272 12.90 18.67 11.82
C GLU A 272 13.28 17.26 11.34
N THR A 273 13.46 17.09 10.04
CA THR A 273 13.70 15.86 9.30
C THR A 273 12.51 14.88 9.24
N ASN A 274 11.43 15.11 9.97
CA ASN A 274 10.27 14.21 10.07
C ASN A 274 9.29 14.41 8.92
N ILE A 275 9.70 14.01 7.72
CA ILE A 275 8.93 14.16 6.48
C ILE A 275 9.15 12.94 5.58
N GLY A 276 8.19 12.68 4.69
CA GLY A 276 8.31 11.62 3.68
C GLY A 276 9.27 11.98 2.56
N MET A 277 9.86 10.98 1.93
CA MET A 277 10.73 11.16 0.77
C MET A 277 10.69 9.95 -0.17
N SER A 278 11.21 10.13 -1.38
CA SER A 278 11.30 9.09 -2.40
C SER A 278 12.66 9.10 -3.11
N PHE A 279 13.01 7.94 -3.67
CA PHE A 279 14.12 7.76 -4.61
C PHE A 279 13.62 7.08 -5.87
N TYR A 280 14.22 7.36 -7.03
CA TYR A 280 13.96 6.66 -8.29
C TYR A 280 14.81 5.37 -8.36
N VAL A 281 14.33 4.30 -7.72
CA VAL A 281 15.08 3.05 -7.53
C VAL A 281 14.33 1.79 -7.99
N ASN A 282 13.22 1.95 -8.69
CA ASN A 282 12.45 0.83 -9.23
C ASN A 282 12.57 0.80 -10.76
N PRO A 283 13.39 -0.08 -11.32
CA PRO A 283 13.57 -0.18 -12.76
C PRO A 283 12.33 -0.77 -13.44
N SER A 284 12.04 -0.31 -14.65
CA SER A 284 10.94 -0.83 -15.48
C SER A 284 11.11 -2.30 -15.83
N GLU A 285 12.35 -2.76 -15.90
CA GLU A 285 12.75 -4.16 -16.14
C GLU A 285 12.32 -5.10 -15.01
N THR A 286 11.96 -4.56 -13.84
CA THR A 286 11.36 -5.30 -12.74
C THR A 286 9.86 -5.09 -12.67
N THR A 287 9.41 -3.83 -12.67
CA THR A 287 8.01 -3.49 -12.37
C THR A 287 7.05 -3.99 -13.46
N ILE A 288 7.43 -3.86 -14.74
CA ILE A 288 6.60 -4.29 -15.86
C ILE A 288 6.50 -5.83 -15.94
N PRO A 289 7.61 -6.62 -15.93
CA PRO A 289 7.51 -8.08 -15.92
C PRO A 289 6.67 -8.61 -14.74
N LEU A 290 6.86 -8.15 -13.51
CA LEU A 290 6.07 -8.59 -12.36
C LEU A 290 4.56 -8.33 -12.53
N ALA A 291 4.19 -7.28 -13.26
CA ALA A 291 2.79 -7.03 -13.57
C ALA A 291 2.20 -8.05 -14.56
N MET A 292 3.03 -8.72 -15.38
CA MET A 292 2.60 -9.55 -16.51
C MET A 292 2.92 -11.03 -16.37
N LEU A 293 3.92 -11.42 -15.56
CA LEU A 293 4.37 -12.82 -15.42
C LEU A 293 3.21 -13.73 -15.02
N LYS A 294 3.19 -14.90 -15.66
CA LYS A 294 2.14 -15.90 -15.50
C LYS A 294 2.69 -17.19 -14.91
N ARG A 295 1.86 -17.84 -14.11
CA ARG A 295 2.02 -19.22 -13.67
C ARG A 295 1.73 -20.17 -14.85
N PRO A 296 2.13 -21.45 -14.75
CA PRO A 296 1.84 -22.44 -15.81
C PRO A 296 0.35 -22.65 -16.10
N ASP A 297 -0.53 -22.39 -15.13
CA ASP A 297 -1.99 -22.48 -15.28
C ASP A 297 -2.62 -21.22 -15.92
N GLY A 298 -1.79 -20.22 -16.27
CA GLY A 298 -2.21 -18.97 -16.89
C GLY A 298 -2.66 -17.88 -15.89
N SER A 299 -2.71 -18.15 -14.60
CA SER A 299 -2.93 -17.14 -13.55
C SER A 299 -1.69 -16.23 -13.42
N PHE A 300 -1.83 -15.09 -12.77
CA PHE A 300 -0.69 -14.20 -12.55
C PHE A 300 0.24 -14.72 -11.45
N ALA A 301 1.54 -14.60 -11.64
CA ALA A 301 2.54 -14.94 -10.63
C ALA A 301 2.46 -13.97 -9.45
N ILE A 302 2.24 -12.69 -9.73
CA ILE A 302 1.93 -11.64 -8.74
C ILE A 302 0.44 -11.34 -8.84
N ASP A 303 -0.31 -11.47 -7.74
CA ASP A 303 -1.77 -11.50 -7.75
C ASP A 303 -2.39 -10.14 -8.09
N ALA A 304 -1.89 -9.05 -7.48
CA ALA A 304 -2.47 -7.73 -7.62
C ALA A 304 -1.48 -6.68 -8.11
N LEU A 305 -2.01 -5.59 -8.63
CA LEU A 305 -1.33 -4.30 -8.73
C LEU A 305 -1.83 -3.42 -7.59
N ALA A 306 -0.90 -2.78 -6.89
CA ALA A 306 -1.15 -1.75 -5.89
C ALA A 306 -0.32 -0.51 -6.23
N THR A 307 -0.30 0.51 -5.39
CA THR A 307 0.55 1.67 -5.64
C THR A 307 1.60 1.89 -4.59
N ASP A 308 1.38 1.38 -3.36
CA ASP A 308 2.17 1.76 -2.19
C ASP A 308 2.18 3.31 -2.06
N GLY A 309 1.03 3.92 -2.45
CA GLY A 309 0.79 5.34 -2.64
C GLY A 309 0.04 5.99 -1.48
N GLY A 310 -1.16 6.51 -1.73
CA GLY A 310 -1.90 7.32 -0.76
C GLY A 310 -1.29 8.71 -0.67
N GLY A 311 -0.66 9.03 0.45
CA GLY A 311 0.06 10.28 0.64
C GLY A 311 1.38 10.37 -0.13
N LEU A 312 1.90 9.25 -0.60
CA LEU A 312 3.02 9.21 -1.54
C LEU A 312 2.50 9.52 -2.95
N PRO A 313 3.18 10.38 -3.74
CA PRO A 313 2.65 10.86 -5.02
C PRO A 313 2.87 9.86 -6.17
N ARG A 314 2.33 8.65 -6.01
CA ARG A 314 2.39 7.54 -6.98
C ARG A 314 1.06 6.78 -7.08
N ASN A 315 -0.06 7.47 -6.92
CA ASN A 315 -1.41 6.91 -7.07
C ASN A 315 -1.76 6.71 -8.56
N ASP A 316 -0.91 5.97 -9.27
CA ASP A 316 -0.89 5.83 -10.73
C ASP A 316 -1.46 4.48 -11.23
N LEU A 317 -2.22 3.78 -10.38
CA LEU A 317 -2.80 2.47 -10.68
C LEU A 317 -3.58 2.47 -12.00
N CYS A 318 -4.43 3.45 -12.19
CA CYS A 318 -5.21 3.62 -13.41
C CYS A 318 -4.30 4.01 -14.59
N GLU A 319 -3.51 5.06 -14.47
CA GLU A 319 -2.68 5.60 -15.55
C GLU A 319 -1.67 4.56 -16.08
N ARG A 320 -0.87 3.96 -15.20
CA ARG A 320 0.17 2.99 -15.57
C ARG A 320 -0.40 1.62 -15.91
N GLY A 321 -1.41 1.17 -15.18
CA GLY A 321 -2.07 -0.09 -15.47
C GLY A 321 -2.77 -0.07 -16.83
N LEU A 322 -3.46 1.02 -17.18
CA LEU A 322 -4.06 1.18 -18.51
C LEU A 322 -3.03 1.43 -19.61
N ALA A 323 -1.83 1.94 -19.29
CA ALA A 323 -0.74 1.98 -20.27
C ALA A 323 -0.34 0.56 -20.70
N LEU A 324 -0.30 -0.42 -19.78
CA LEU A 324 -0.07 -1.82 -20.13
C LEU A 324 -1.20 -2.41 -20.97
N VAL A 325 -2.45 -1.97 -20.77
CA VAL A 325 -3.58 -2.36 -21.63
C VAL A 325 -3.43 -1.77 -23.03
N HIS A 326 -3.08 -0.51 -23.13
CA HIS A 326 -2.89 0.19 -24.41
C HIS A 326 -1.74 -0.42 -25.22
N LEU A 327 -0.69 -0.90 -24.55
CA LEU A 327 0.45 -1.62 -25.16
C LEU A 327 0.15 -3.09 -25.45
N ASN A 328 -1.08 -3.58 -25.21
CA ASN A 328 -1.47 -5.00 -25.31
C ASN A 328 -0.65 -5.95 -24.43
N ALA A 329 -0.01 -5.44 -23.39
CA ALA A 329 0.68 -6.24 -22.37
C ALA A 329 -0.30 -6.88 -21.38
N LEU A 330 -1.43 -6.24 -21.14
CA LEU A 330 -2.60 -6.75 -20.41
C LEU A 330 -3.87 -6.53 -21.24
N THR A 331 -4.86 -7.40 -21.08
CA THR A 331 -6.23 -7.07 -21.50
C THR A 331 -6.92 -6.22 -20.44
N LEU A 332 -8.00 -5.51 -20.79
CA LEU A 332 -8.78 -4.75 -19.80
C LEU A 332 -9.36 -5.67 -18.71
N ALA A 333 -9.75 -6.90 -19.04
CA ALA A 333 -10.20 -7.89 -18.06
C ALA A 333 -9.08 -8.28 -17.08
N GLN A 334 -7.84 -8.43 -17.55
CA GLN A 334 -6.68 -8.71 -16.70
C GLN A 334 -6.30 -7.51 -15.82
N PHE A 335 -6.45 -6.30 -16.32
CA PHE A 335 -6.33 -5.09 -15.50
C PHE A 335 -7.35 -5.11 -14.35
N VAL A 336 -8.63 -5.34 -14.63
CA VAL A 336 -9.69 -5.47 -13.61
C VAL A 336 -9.38 -6.62 -12.63
N GLN A 337 -8.88 -7.75 -13.13
CA GLN A 337 -8.47 -8.86 -12.25
C GLN A 337 -7.44 -8.40 -11.22
N LYS A 338 -6.43 -7.64 -11.64
CA LYS A 338 -5.31 -7.20 -10.78
C LYS A 338 -5.62 -5.98 -9.91
N THR A 339 -6.60 -5.17 -10.28
CA THR A 339 -6.89 -3.88 -9.61
C THR A 339 -8.23 -3.83 -8.90
N SER A 340 -9.05 -4.89 -9.04
CA SER A 340 -10.36 -4.97 -8.37
C SER A 340 -10.61 -6.35 -7.79
N ILE A 341 -10.52 -7.43 -8.59
CA ILE A 341 -10.91 -8.78 -8.15
C ILE A 341 -9.90 -9.37 -7.15
N ALA A 342 -8.61 -9.40 -7.51
CA ALA A 342 -7.58 -9.97 -6.65
C ALA A 342 -7.43 -9.19 -5.33
N PRO A 343 -7.30 -7.84 -5.34
CA PRO A 343 -7.21 -7.10 -4.07
C PRO A 343 -8.46 -7.22 -3.21
N ALA A 344 -9.68 -7.34 -3.79
CA ALA A 344 -10.88 -7.62 -3.01
C ALA A 344 -10.79 -8.96 -2.27
N ARG A 345 -10.25 -9.99 -2.92
CA ARG A 345 -10.04 -11.32 -2.31
C ARG A 345 -8.95 -11.27 -1.23
N MET A 346 -7.83 -10.59 -1.50
CA MET A 346 -6.75 -10.39 -0.52
C MET A 346 -7.25 -9.73 0.77
N MET A 347 -8.23 -8.82 0.65
CA MET A 347 -8.84 -8.13 1.79
C MET A 347 -10.08 -8.85 2.35
N GLY A 348 -10.35 -10.10 1.97
CA GLY A 348 -11.54 -10.83 2.40
C GLY A 348 -12.88 -10.25 1.93
N LEU A 349 -12.88 -9.35 0.96
CA LEU A 349 -14.05 -8.62 0.47
C LEU A 349 -14.64 -9.18 -0.84
N GLY A 350 -14.12 -10.30 -1.33
CA GLY A 350 -14.42 -10.80 -2.68
C GLY A 350 -15.90 -11.17 -2.93
N THR A 351 -16.71 -11.32 -1.86
CA THR A 351 -18.17 -11.53 -1.97
C THR A 351 -18.97 -10.22 -2.11
N ARG A 352 -18.35 -9.07 -1.83
CA ARG A 352 -19.00 -7.76 -1.79
C ARG A 352 -18.42 -6.76 -2.79
N LYS A 353 -17.11 -6.85 -3.03
CA LYS A 353 -16.33 -5.89 -3.83
C LYS A 353 -15.54 -6.59 -4.93
N GLY A 354 -15.01 -5.81 -5.88
CA GLY A 354 -14.23 -6.32 -7.00
C GLY A 354 -15.05 -6.86 -8.17
N HIS A 355 -16.37 -6.75 -8.12
CA HIS A 355 -17.29 -7.18 -9.18
C HIS A 355 -18.56 -6.31 -9.23
N LEU A 356 -19.31 -6.37 -10.36
CA LEU A 356 -20.57 -5.66 -10.58
C LEU A 356 -21.80 -6.58 -10.52
N ALA A 357 -21.68 -7.75 -9.92
CA ALA A 357 -22.81 -8.68 -9.78
C ALA A 357 -23.87 -8.13 -8.81
N PRO A 358 -25.15 -8.56 -8.96
CA PRO A 358 -26.18 -8.22 -7.99
C PRO A 358 -25.79 -8.63 -6.56
N GLY A 359 -25.97 -7.71 -5.60
CA GLY A 359 -25.58 -7.89 -4.21
C GLY A 359 -24.20 -7.34 -3.85
N ALA A 360 -23.41 -6.88 -4.83
CA ALA A 360 -22.17 -6.13 -4.57
C ALA A 360 -22.46 -4.74 -3.98
N ASP A 361 -21.44 -4.16 -3.35
CA ASP A 361 -21.52 -2.86 -2.66
C ASP A 361 -21.71 -1.64 -3.63
N ALA A 362 -21.86 -1.86 -4.93
CA ALA A 362 -21.96 -0.82 -5.95
C ALA A 362 -20.75 0.14 -5.98
N ASP A 363 -19.56 -0.41 -5.81
CA ASP A 363 -18.30 0.28 -6.08
C ASP A 363 -18.00 0.23 -7.58
N VAL A 364 -17.90 1.39 -8.19
CA VAL A 364 -17.76 1.54 -9.65
C VAL A 364 -16.67 2.56 -9.95
N THR A 365 -15.81 2.25 -10.91
CA THR A 365 -14.89 3.22 -11.52
C THR A 365 -15.16 3.29 -13.03
N VAL A 366 -15.43 4.48 -13.52
CA VAL A 366 -15.65 4.76 -14.95
C VAL A 366 -14.38 5.40 -15.51
N ILE A 367 -13.79 4.80 -16.52
CA ILE A 367 -12.52 5.22 -17.10
C ILE A 367 -12.67 5.70 -18.56
N ASP A 368 -11.84 6.65 -18.92
CA ASP A 368 -11.47 6.96 -20.30
C ASP A 368 -10.22 6.11 -20.62
N LEU A 369 -10.42 5.08 -21.47
CA LEU A 369 -9.35 4.13 -21.80
C LEU A 369 -8.23 4.78 -22.63
N ASP A 370 -8.60 5.68 -23.55
CA ASP A 370 -7.64 6.37 -24.43
C ASP A 370 -6.80 7.38 -23.65
N ALA A 371 -7.45 8.15 -22.77
CA ALA A 371 -6.79 9.10 -21.89
C ALA A 371 -6.10 8.42 -20.67
N ARG A 372 -6.34 7.12 -20.43
CA ARG A 372 -5.80 6.33 -19.33
C ARG A 372 -6.04 6.95 -17.96
N ARG A 373 -7.27 7.41 -17.73
CA ARG A 373 -7.62 8.09 -16.47
C ARG A 373 -9.05 7.74 -16.01
N PRO A 374 -9.31 7.83 -14.71
CA PRO A 374 -10.66 7.76 -14.19
C PRO A 374 -11.41 9.05 -14.56
N VAL A 375 -12.71 8.93 -14.83
CA VAL A 375 -13.62 10.04 -15.13
C VAL A 375 -14.64 10.20 -14.01
N MET A 376 -15.16 9.09 -13.51
CA MET A 376 -16.09 9.04 -12.38
C MET A 376 -15.75 7.84 -11.50
N SER A 377 -15.99 7.96 -10.20
CA SER A 377 -16.00 6.81 -9.31
C SER A 377 -17.10 6.93 -8.26
N PHE A 378 -17.58 5.76 -7.82
CA PHE A 378 -18.67 5.64 -6.85
C PHE A 378 -18.29 4.58 -5.80
N GLY A 379 -18.45 4.91 -4.53
CA GLY A 379 -18.28 3.99 -3.42
C GLY A 379 -19.64 3.75 -2.73
N SER A 380 -20.06 2.49 -2.61
CA SER A 380 -21.38 2.11 -2.09
C SER A 380 -22.52 2.87 -2.78
N GLY A 381 -22.40 3.07 -4.09
CA GLY A 381 -23.37 3.80 -4.92
C GLY A 381 -23.37 5.32 -4.76
N LYS A 382 -22.46 5.90 -3.97
CA LYS A 382 -22.33 7.35 -3.78
C LYS A 382 -21.14 7.88 -4.59
N PRO A 383 -21.24 9.07 -5.23
CA PRO A 383 -20.16 9.63 -6.02
C PRO A 383 -18.96 9.99 -5.14
N ILE A 384 -17.76 9.64 -5.61
CA ILE A 384 -16.46 10.01 -5.06
C ILE A 384 -15.80 11.04 -5.98
N LEU A 385 -15.60 10.65 -7.24
CA LEU A 385 -15.01 11.47 -8.29
C LEU A 385 -16.04 11.72 -9.38
N MET A 386 -16.16 12.96 -9.82
CA MET A 386 -17.04 13.35 -10.93
C MET A 386 -16.28 14.29 -11.87
N ARG A 387 -15.87 13.77 -13.03
CA ARG A 387 -15.24 14.53 -14.13
C ARG A 387 -14.03 15.38 -13.70
N GLY A 388 -13.20 14.82 -12.82
CA GLY A 388 -11.95 15.45 -12.32
C GLY A 388 -12.10 16.18 -10.99
N GLU A 389 -13.30 16.24 -10.41
CA GLU A 389 -13.56 16.86 -9.11
C GLU A 389 -13.89 15.80 -8.06
N VAL A 390 -13.27 15.87 -6.89
CA VAL A 390 -13.61 15.03 -5.73
C VAL A 390 -14.86 15.63 -5.09
N VAL A 391 -15.97 14.91 -5.17
CA VAL A 391 -17.28 15.31 -4.64
C VAL A 391 -17.75 14.45 -3.48
N GLY A 392 -17.00 13.37 -3.19
CA GLY A 392 -17.33 12.43 -2.13
C GLY A 392 -17.20 13.06 -0.74
N SER A 393 -17.95 12.52 0.20
CA SER A 393 -17.94 12.96 1.60
C SER A 393 -18.09 11.77 2.54
N GLY A 394 -17.57 11.90 3.77
CA GLY A 394 -17.51 10.84 4.74
C GLY A 394 -16.50 9.75 4.34
N THR A 395 -16.32 8.77 5.20
CA THR A 395 -15.45 7.61 4.95
C THR A 395 -16.10 6.37 5.55
N THR A 396 -16.05 5.26 4.83
CA THR A 396 -16.40 3.94 5.37
C THR A 396 -15.12 3.28 5.88
N MET A 397 -15.08 2.85 7.15
CA MET A 397 -13.95 2.11 7.72
C MET A 397 -14.30 0.64 7.87
N ILE A 398 -13.51 -0.22 7.23
CA ILE A 398 -13.54 -1.66 7.45
C ILE A 398 -12.81 -1.91 8.76
N VAL A 399 -13.53 -2.46 9.74
CA VAL A 399 -13.02 -2.69 11.09
C VAL A 399 -13.44 -4.08 11.59
N PRO A 400 -12.66 -4.71 12.46
CA PRO A 400 -13.11 -5.91 13.17
C PRO A 400 -14.23 -5.56 14.16
N PRO A 401 -14.98 -6.54 14.68
CA PRO A 401 -16.07 -6.30 15.63
C PRO A 401 -15.63 -5.45 16.83
N GLU A 402 -14.42 -5.64 17.32
CA GLU A 402 -13.83 -4.91 18.46
C GLU A 402 -13.55 -3.44 18.16
N GLY A 403 -13.43 -3.06 16.89
CA GLY A 403 -13.13 -1.71 16.43
C GLY A 403 -14.36 -0.86 16.05
N LEU A 404 -15.58 -1.41 16.16
CA LEU A 404 -16.81 -0.73 15.74
C LEU A 404 -17.02 0.59 16.51
N ASP A 405 -16.80 0.59 17.82
CA ASP A 405 -16.94 1.79 18.65
C ASP A 405 -15.89 2.85 18.31
N ALA A 406 -14.66 2.43 18.00
CA ALA A 406 -13.59 3.34 17.62
C ALA A 406 -13.90 4.09 16.32
N ALA A 407 -14.50 3.44 15.33
CA ALA A 407 -14.95 4.08 14.09
C ALA A 407 -16.18 4.97 14.30
N THR A 408 -17.20 4.45 15.01
CA THR A 408 -18.47 5.16 15.23
C THR A 408 -18.28 6.45 16.05
N SER A 409 -17.44 6.40 17.10
CA SER A 409 -17.16 7.58 17.94
C SER A 409 -16.48 8.73 17.19
N ARG A 410 -15.83 8.44 16.06
CA ARG A 410 -15.23 9.42 15.15
C ARG A 410 -16.17 9.90 14.03
N GLY A 411 -17.43 9.42 14.02
CA GLY A 411 -18.38 9.74 12.94
C GLY A 411 -18.13 9.01 11.62
N LEU A 412 -17.26 7.99 11.63
CA LEU A 412 -17.01 7.14 10.46
C LEU A 412 -18.14 6.11 10.29
N THR A 413 -18.38 5.68 9.08
CA THR A 413 -19.33 4.59 8.79
C THR A 413 -18.60 3.24 8.95
N PRO A 414 -18.86 2.43 9.98
CA PRO A 414 -18.18 1.16 10.13
C PRO A 414 -18.70 0.13 9.14
N LEU A 415 -17.81 -0.62 8.54
CA LEU A 415 -18.07 -1.84 7.78
C LEU A 415 -17.40 -3.00 8.50
N ASN A 416 -18.20 -3.92 9.03
CA ASN A 416 -17.65 -5.04 9.78
C ASN A 416 -16.88 -5.99 8.86
N ALA A 417 -15.61 -6.21 9.17
CA ALA A 417 -14.82 -7.29 8.60
C ALA A 417 -15.27 -8.62 9.22
N ALA A 418 -15.72 -9.56 8.40
CA ALA A 418 -16.12 -10.88 8.92
C ALA A 418 -14.90 -11.57 9.57
N PRO A 419 -15.06 -12.25 10.73
CA PRO A 419 -13.99 -13.03 11.33
C PRO A 419 -13.44 -14.06 10.33
N GLY A 420 -12.10 -14.14 10.21
CA GLY A 420 -11.45 -15.07 9.29
C GLY A 420 -11.58 -14.70 7.81
N SER A 421 -11.95 -13.46 7.49
CA SER A 421 -12.03 -12.98 6.10
C SER A 421 -10.70 -12.51 5.51
N PHE A 422 -9.62 -12.51 6.31
CA PHE A 422 -8.28 -12.12 5.88
C PHE A 422 -7.33 -13.30 5.80
#